data_242a049603a0649db69b1fbf5f5f3ae3
#
_entry.id   242a049603a0649db69b1fbf5f5f3ae3
#
_cell.length_a   1.000
_cell.length_b   1.000
_cell.length_c   1.000
_cell.angle_alpha   90.00
_cell.angle_beta   90.00
_cell.angle_gamma   90.00
#
_symmetry.space_group_name_H-M   'P 1'
#
loop_
_entity.id
_entity.type
_entity.pdbx_description
1 polymer ?
#
loop_
_entity_poly.entity_id
_entity_poly.type
_entity_poly.pdbx_seq_one_letter_code
_entity_poly.pdbx_strand_id
1 'polypeptide(L)'
;SQVARHPQRPYTLDYIEHIFSDFEELHGDRAFADDPAIVGGIASFEGRSVMVIGHQKGRDVKDRQYRNFGMPRPEGYRKALRLYKLAEKFQLPIITLIDTPGAYPGIGAEERGQSEAIARNLYVMSELKTPILGVVIGEGGSGGALALGVVDHLMMLQHSIYSVISPE
;
A
#
# COMPACT_ATOMS: atom_id res chain seq x y z
N SER A 1 3.54 -1.12 -19.95
CA SER A 1 2.85 -2.04 -19.00
C SER A 1 3.60 -3.34 -18.72
N GLN A 2 4.33 -3.89 -19.68
CA GLN A 2 5.06 -5.17 -19.49
C GLN A 2 6.09 -5.09 -18.36
N VAL A 3 6.87 -4.02 -18.28
CA VAL A 3 7.88 -3.84 -17.23
C VAL A 3 7.22 -3.61 -15.88
N ALA A 4 6.19 -2.77 -15.82
CA ALA A 4 5.46 -2.47 -14.60
C ALA A 4 4.81 -3.71 -13.95
N ARG A 5 4.54 -4.73 -14.74
CA ARG A 5 3.93 -5.99 -14.30
C ARG A 5 4.90 -7.18 -14.34
N HIS A 6 6.17 -6.95 -14.59
CA HIS A 6 7.14 -8.04 -14.74
C HIS A 6 7.25 -8.84 -13.44
N PRO A 7 7.14 -10.18 -13.48
CA PRO A 7 7.07 -10.99 -12.27
C PRO A 7 8.39 -11.10 -11.50
N GLN A 8 9.51 -10.77 -12.14
CA GLN A 8 10.84 -10.84 -11.51
C GLN A 8 11.35 -9.47 -11.02
N ARG A 9 10.56 -8.40 -11.15
CA ARG A 9 10.94 -7.11 -10.60
C ARG A 9 10.84 -7.10 -9.08
N PRO A 10 11.48 -6.15 -8.38
CA PRO A 10 11.31 -5.99 -6.95
C PRO A 10 9.87 -5.61 -6.58
N TYR A 11 9.39 -6.16 -5.47
CA TYR A 11 8.12 -5.80 -4.84
C TYR A 11 8.36 -5.04 -3.53
N THR A 12 7.29 -4.62 -2.87
CA THR A 12 7.35 -3.82 -1.65
C THR A 12 8.28 -4.42 -0.59
N LEU A 13 8.17 -5.71 -0.30
CA LEU A 13 9.03 -6.36 0.70
C LEU A 13 10.51 -6.36 0.30
N ASP A 14 10.80 -6.49 -1.00
CA ASP A 14 12.19 -6.39 -1.49
C ASP A 14 12.76 -4.98 -1.25
N TYR A 15 11.97 -3.94 -1.53
CA TYR A 15 12.39 -2.56 -1.24
C TYR A 15 12.56 -2.32 0.26
N ILE A 16 11.66 -2.86 1.09
CA ILE A 16 11.77 -2.73 2.54
C ILE A 16 13.07 -3.35 3.04
N GLU A 17 13.40 -4.55 2.58
CA GLU A 17 14.64 -5.23 2.96
C GLU A 17 15.90 -4.47 2.55
N HIS A 18 15.90 -3.85 1.36
CA HIS A 18 17.08 -3.20 0.82
C HIS A 18 17.28 -1.74 1.26
N ILE A 19 16.20 -1.03 1.59
CA ILE A 19 16.25 0.41 1.88
C ILE A 19 16.21 0.67 3.39
N PHE A 20 15.44 -0.12 4.12
CA PHE A 20 15.18 0.10 5.55
C PHE A 20 15.86 -0.95 6.42
N SER A 21 16.02 -0.63 7.69
CA SER A 21 16.44 -1.56 8.72
C SER A 21 15.39 -1.67 9.82
N ASP A 22 15.48 -2.73 10.62
CA ASP A 22 14.63 -2.94 11.81
C ASP A 22 13.12 -2.86 11.50
N PHE A 23 12.70 -3.43 10.38
CA PHE A 23 11.29 -3.43 10.01
C PHE A 23 10.48 -4.35 10.92
N GLU A 24 9.50 -3.75 11.61
CA GLU A 24 8.51 -4.46 12.43
C GLU A 24 7.15 -4.33 11.77
N GLU A 25 6.69 -5.43 11.15
CA GLU A 25 5.39 -5.47 10.49
C GLU A 25 4.25 -5.42 11.51
N LEU A 26 3.24 -4.59 11.23
CA LEU A 26 2.01 -4.46 12.00
C LEU A 26 0.85 -5.05 11.22
N HIS A 27 0.11 -5.96 11.84
CA HIS A 27 -0.95 -6.73 11.19
C HIS A 27 -2.33 -6.31 11.67
N GLY A 28 -3.32 -6.54 10.80
CA GLY A 28 -4.72 -6.42 11.15
C GLY A 28 -5.29 -5.00 11.12
N ASP A 29 -6.60 -4.95 10.85
CA ASP A 29 -7.37 -3.69 10.84
C ASP A 29 -7.99 -3.34 12.20
N ARG A 30 -7.89 -4.25 13.17
CA ARG A 30 -8.52 -4.17 14.50
C ARG A 30 -10.04 -4.06 14.45
N ALA A 31 -10.64 -4.57 13.39
CA ALA A 31 -12.09 -4.58 13.22
C ALA A 31 -12.59 -5.93 12.70
N PHE A 32 -11.96 -6.49 11.68
CA PHE A 32 -12.38 -7.73 11.04
C PHE A 32 -11.24 -8.73 10.87
N ALA A 33 -10.15 -8.36 10.17
CA ALA A 33 -9.08 -9.30 9.84
C ALA A 33 -7.80 -8.57 9.43
N ASP A 34 -6.76 -9.35 9.16
CA ASP A 34 -5.59 -8.89 8.42
C ASP A 34 -5.80 -9.09 6.92
N ASP A 35 -5.06 -8.32 6.12
CA ASP A 35 -5.00 -8.47 4.67
C ASP A 35 -3.54 -8.41 4.21
N PRO A 36 -2.97 -9.55 3.78
CA PRO A 36 -1.57 -9.60 3.36
C PRO A 36 -1.30 -8.93 1.99
N ALA A 37 -2.33 -8.44 1.29
CA ALA A 37 -2.15 -7.62 0.10
C ALA A 37 -1.55 -6.24 0.42
N ILE A 38 -1.68 -5.80 1.67
CA ILE A 38 -1.01 -4.62 2.19
C ILE A 38 -0.06 -5.05 3.31
N VAL A 39 1.18 -4.64 3.20
CA VAL A 39 2.18 -4.75 4.26
C VAL A 39 2.47 -3.37 4.82
N GLY A 40 2.67 -3.28 6.12
CA GLY A 40 2.99 -2.00 6.75
C GLY A 40 3.58 -2.19 8.12
N GLY A 41 4.37 -1.25 8.53
CA GLY A 41 5.03 -1.29 9.82
C GLY A 41 6.03 -0.17 10.02
N ILE A 42 6.69 -0.21 11.15
CA ILE A 42 7.70 0.77 11.53
C ILE A 42 9.08 0.24 11.13
N ALA A 43 9.87 1.10 10.51
CA ALA A 43 11.23 0.78 10.09
C ALA A 43 12.16 1.95 10.41
N SER A 44 13.45 1.72 10.28
CA SER A 44 14.48 2.76 10.35
C SER A 44 14.97 3.10 8.95
N PHE A 45 15.02 4.39 8.66
CA PHE A 45 15.61 4.92 7.43
C PHE A 45 16.68 5.95 7.81
N GLU A 46 17.93 5.63 7.55
CA GLU A 46 19.08 6.49 7.89
C GLU A 46 19.03 6.99 9.36
N GLY A 47 18.70 6.10 10.28
CA GLY A 47 18.64 6.39 11.70
C GLY A 47 17.34 7.04 12.17
N ARG A 48 16.37 7.27 11.28
CA ARG A 48 15.06 7.82 11.62
C ARG A 48 13.98 6.77 11.56
N SER A 49 13.08 6.78 12.53
CA SER A 49 11.88 5.93 12.49
C SER A 49 10.88 6.47 11.49
N VAL A 50 10.39 5.59 10.63
CA VAL A 50 9.38 5.90 9.61
C VAL A 50 8.29 4.84 9.60
N MET A 51 7.10 5.19 9.12
CA MET A 51 6.05 4.24 8.80
C MET A 51 6.12 3.89 7.31
N VAL A 52 6.26 2.61 6.99
CA VAL A 52 6.27 2.13 5.60
C VAL A 52 5.01 1.32 5.36
N ILE A 53 4.29 1.62 4.30
CA ILE A 53 3.04 0.93 3.92
C ILE A 53 3.08 0.69 2.41
N GLY A 54 2.78 -0.53 1.97
CA GLY A 54 2.80 -0.80 0.53
C GLY A 54 1.97 -2.01 0.13
N HIS A 55 1.70 -2.11 -1.16
CA HIS A 55 1.06 -3.28 -1.75
C HIS A 55 2.09 -4.38 -1.98
N GLN A 56 1.70 -5.63 -1.70
CA GLN A 56 2.53 -6.80 -1.97
C GLN A 56 1.78 -7.78 -2.87
N LYS A 57 2.33 -8.04 -4.04
CA LYS A 57 1.69 -8.92 -5.04
C LYS A 57 1.97 -10.39 -4.84
N GLY A 58 3.10 -10.73 -4.26
CA GLY A 58 3.55 -12.10 -4.14
C GLY A 58 4.43 -12.57 -5.31
N ARG A 59 5.33 -13.53 -5.04
CA ARG A 59 6.36 -13.99 -5.97
C ARG A 59 5.95 -15.23 -6.76
N ASP A 60 5.51 -16.27 -6.06
CA ASP A 60 5.03 -17.51 -6.66
C ASP A 60 3.51 -17.60 -6.64
N VAL A 61 2.95 -18.66 -7.20
CA VAL A 61 1.49 -18.85 -7.32
C VAL A 61 0.82 -18.84 -5.94
N LYS A 62 1.40 -19.54 -4.97
CA LYS A 62 0.86 -19.64 -3.61
C LYS A 62 0.89 -18.30 -2.89
N ASP A 63 2.03 -17.60 -2.96
CA ASP A 63 2.18 -16.29 -2.35
C ASP A 63 1.26 -15.25 -3.00
N ARG A 64 1.12 -15.30 -4.34
CA ARG A 64 0.17 -14.42 -5.05
C ARG A 64 -1.27 -14.65 -4.62
N GLN A 65 -1.68 -15.90 -4.47
CA GLN A 65 -3.03 -16.21 -3.96
C GLN A 65 -3.21 -15.71 -2.53
N TYR A 66 -2.23 -15.94 -1.67
CA TYR A 66 -2.24 -15.46 -0.28
C TYR A 66 -2.37 -13.94 -0.20
N ARG A 67 -1.66 -13.22 -1.07
CA ARG A 67 -1.68 -11.75 -1.12
C ARG A 67 -2.73 -11.18 -2.07
N ASN A 68 -3.62 -12.03 -2.54
CA ASN A 68 -4.69 -11.65 -3.44
C ASN A 68 -4.23 -10.83 -4.65
N PHE A 69 -3.06 -11.20 -5.20
CA PHE A 69 -2.43 -10.55 -6.37
C PHE A 69 -2.16 -9.05 -6.16
N GLY A 70 -2.02 -8.61 -4.91
CA GLY A 70 -1.85 -7.21 -4.58
C GLY A 70 -3.13 -6.38 -4.66
N MET A 71 -4.28 -7.03 -4.65
CA MET A 71 -5.60 -6.37 -4.63
C MET A 71 -6.15 -6.35 -3.20
N PRO A 72 -6.08 -5.22 -2.49
CA PRO A 72 -6.54 -5.16 -1.12
C PRO A 72 -8.06 -5.31 -0.97
N ARG A 73 -8.45 -5.93 0.12
CA ARG A 73 -9.80 -5.95 0.65
C ARG A 73 -10.02 -4.77 1.60
N PRO A 74 -11.26 -4.50 2.05
CA PRO A 74 -11.53 -3.40 2.98
C PRO A 74 -10.65 -3.40 4.22
N GLU A 75 -10.38 -4.58 4.78
CA GLU A 75 -9.51 -4.75 5.94
C GLU A 75 -8.05 -4.33 5.67
N GLY A 76 -7.57 -4.46 4.45
CA GLY A 76 -6.26 -3.94 4.04
C GLY A 76 -6.21 -2.41 4.06
N TYR A 77 -7.23 -1.78 3.52
CA TYR A 77 -7.35 -0.31 3.55
C TYR A 77 -7.54 0.21 4.97
N ARG A 78 -8.34 -0.48 5.80
CA ARG A 78 -8.49 -0.11 7.22
C ARG A 78 -7.20 -0.31 8.01
N LYS A 79 -6.41 -1.34 7.70
CA LYS A 79 -5.07 -1.49 8.26
C LYS A 79 -4.19 -0.29 7.89
N ALA A 80 -4.14 0.08 6.63
CA ALA A 80 -3.39 1.25 6.18
C ALA A 80 -3.85 2.52 6.92
N LEU A 81 -5.15 2.74 7.03
CA LEU A 81 -5.71 3.87 7.79
C LEU A 81 -5.22 3.91 9.24
N ARG A 82 -5.25 2.75 9.89
CA ARG A 82 -4.76 2.61 11.27
C ARG A 82 -3.29 3.01 11.37
N LEU A 83 -2.48 2.59 10.41
CA LEU A 83 -1.05 2.91 10.37
C LEU A 83 -0.81 4.40 10.07
N TYR A 84 -1.61 5.03 9.21
CA TYR A 84 -1.53 6.47 8.99
C TYR A 84 -1.76 7.24 10.29
N LYS A 85 -2.80 6.90 11.02
CA LYS A 85 -3.12 7.54 12.31
C LYS A 85 -2.06 7.27 13.37
N LEU A 86 -1.50 6.07 13.39
CA LEU A 86 -0.40 5.73 14.28
C LEU A 86 0.86 6.55 13.99
N ALA A 87 1.18 6.71 12.71
CA ALA A 87 2.31 7.52 12.27
C ALA A 87 2.13 8.99 12.67
N GLU A 88 0.95 9.56 12.47
CA GLU A 88 0.64 10.92 12.89
C GLU A 88 0.78 11.10 14.40
N LYS A 89 0.25 10.16 15.18
CA LYS A 89 0.34 10.19 16.65
C LYS A 89 1.78 10.25 17.14
N PHE A 90 2.68 9.50 16.53
CA PHE A 90 4.10 9.47 16.90
C PHE A 90 4.99 10.35 16.03
N GLN A 91 4.40 11.18 15.18
CA GLN A 91 5.12 12.09 14.27
C GLN A 91 6.14 11.38 13.38
N LEU A 92 5.78 10.20 12.90
CA LEU A 92 6.60 9.43 11.96
C LEU A 92 6.27 9.87 10.53
N PRO A 93 7.28 10.18 9.71
CA PRO A 93 7.08 10.30 8.27
C PRO A 93 6.53 8.99 7.70
N ILE A 94 5.66 9.09 6.71
CA ILE A 94 5.05 7.95 6.05
C ILE A 94 5.66 7.79 4.66
N ILE A 95 6.03 6.55 4.31
CA ILE A 95 6.47 6.17 2.97
C ILE A 95 5.50 5.15 2.45
N THR A 96 4.85 5.43 1.31
CA THR A 96 3.95 4.48 0.66
C THR A 96 4.58 3.92 -0.61
N LEU A 97 4.49 2.60 -0.79
CA LEU A 97 4.97 1.88 -1.98
C LEU A 97 3.77 1.33 -2.74
N ILE A 98 3.48 1.91 -3.90
CA ILE A 98 2.24 1.64 -4.65
C ILE A 98 2.53 0.62 -5.75
N ASP A 99 1.86 -0.53 -5.66
CA ASP A 99 1.97 -1.61 -6.62
C ASP A 99 0.73 -2.52 -6.60
N THR A 100 -0.34 -2.08 -7.24
CA THR A 100 -1.61 -2.79 -7.27
C THR A 100 -2.32 -2.66 -8.62
N PRO A 101 -2.98 -3.72 -9.12
CA PRO A 101 -3.88 -3.58 -10.26
C PRO A 101 -5.19 -2.87 -9.90
N GLY A 102 -5.52 -2.75 -8.62
CA GLY A 102 -6.73 -2.14 -8.12
C GLY A 102 -7.21 -2.78 -6.83
N ALA A 103 -8.36 -2.32 -6.34
CA ALA A 103 -9.02 -2.92 -5.18
C ALA A 103 -9.67 -4.25 -5.55
N TYR A 104 -9.75 -5.17 -4.61
CA TYR A 104 -10.43 -6.45 -4.82
C TYR A 104 -11.93 -6.24 -5.12
N PRO A 105 -12.43 -6.77 -6.26
CA PRO A 105 -13.80 -6.50 -6.72
C PRO A 105 -14.84 -7.52 -6.24
N GLY A 106 -14.48 -8.42 -5.32
CA GLY A 106 -15.36 -9.49 -4.89
C GLY A 106 -16.52 -9.02 -4.00
N ILE A 107 -17.60 -9.82 -3.97
CA ILE A 107 -18.81 -9.54 -3.18
C ILE A 107 -18.50 -9.30 -1.71
N GLY A 108 -17.65 -10.12 -1.10
CA GLY A 108 -17.25 -9.94 0.30
C GLY A 108 -16.55 -8.63 0.59
N ALA A 109 -15.86 -8.05 -0.38
CA ALA A 109 -15.26 -6.72 -0.24
C ALA A 109 -16.35 -5.62 -0.28
N GLU A 110 -17.30 -5.77 -1.19
CA GLU A 110 -18.43 -4.85 -1.28
C GLU A 110 -19.26 -4.85 0.01
N GLU A 111 -19.60 -6.06 0.51
CA GLU A 111 -20.33 -6.24 1.76
C GLU A 111 -19.64 -5.63 2.97
N ARG A 112 -18.30 -5.63 3.00
CA ARG A 112 -17.51 -5.06 4.09
C ARG A 112 -17.06 -3.62 3.85
N GLY A 113 -17.64 -2.94 2.86
CA GLY A 113 -17.47 -1.50 2.66
C GLY A 113 -16.20 -1.11 1.92
N GLN A 114 -15.89 -1.75 0.79
CA GLN A 114 -14.69 -1.45 0.00
C GLN A 114 -14.58 0.04 -0.39
N SER A 115 -15.65 0.58 -0.93
CA SER A 115 -15.67 1.99 -1.36
C SER A 115 -15.50 2.95 -0.17
N GLU A 116 -16.15 2.66 0.95
CA GLU A 116 -16.04 3.47 2.18
C GLU A 116 -14.62 3.42 2.73
N ALA A 117 -14.00 2.24 2.76
CA ALA A 117 -12.64 2.10 3.26
C ALA A 117 -11.62 2.87 2.42
N ILE A 118 -11.76 2.84 1.09
CA ILE A 118 -10.94 3.63 0.18
C ILE A 118 -11.16 5.13 0.37
N ALA A 119 -12.42 5.57 0.36
CA ALA A 119 -12.78 6.97 0.51
C ALA A 119 -12.26 7.56 1.83
N ARG A 120 -12.34 6.78 2.89
CA ARG A 120 -11.84 7.16 4.20
C ARG A 120 -10.33 7.34 4.23
N ASN A 121 -9.58 6.48 3.54
CA ASN A 121 -8.14 6.64 3.36
C ASN A 121 -7.81 7.94 2.64
N LEU A 122 -8.51 8.26 1.55
CA LEU A 122 -8.32 9.52 0.82
C LEU A 122 -8.52 10.73 1.73
N TYR A 123 -9.61 10.73 2.47
CA TYR A 123 -9.94 11.81 3.40
C TYR A 123 -8.88 11.97 4.49
N VAL A 124 -8.52 10.89 5.19
CA VAL A 124 -7.55 10.92 6.28
C VAL A 124 -6.17 11.32 5.78
N MET A 125 -5.71 10.77 4.66
CA MET A 125 -4.40 11.14 4.09
C MET A 125 -4.32 12.63 3.74
N SER A 126 -5.42 13.22 3.26
CA SER A 126 -5.46 14.65 2.92
C SER A 126 -5.31 15.58 4.15
N GLU A 127 -5.59 15.08 5.34
CA GLU A 127 -5.56 15.85 6.58
C GLU A 127 -4.40 15.49 7.52
N LEU A 128 -3.60 14.48 7.20
CA LEU A 128 -2.48 14.08 8.04
C LEU A 128 -1.45 15.19 8.22
N LYS A 129 -1.03 15.39 9.46
CA LYS A 129 -0.02 16.40 9.85
C LYS A 129 1.39 15.83 9.94
N THR A 130 1.66 14.76 9.22
CA THR A 130 2.99 14.18 9.08
C THR A 130 3.32 14.06 7.59
N PRO A 131 4.59 14.20 7.19
CA PRO A 131 4.96 14.12 5.77
C PRO A 131 4.66 12.73 5.19
N ILE A 132 4.12 12.70 3.97
CA ILE A 132 3.85 11.47 3.24
C ILE A 132 4.59 11.51 1.91
N LEU A 133 5.46 10.54 1.69
CA LEU A 133 6.17 10.32 0.43
C LEU A 133 5.61 9.05 -0.22
N GLY A 134 5.11 9.16 -1.44
CA GLY A 134 4.61 8.01 -2.21
C GLY A 134 5.53 7.66 -3.37
N VAL A 135 5.71 6.37 -3.62
CA VAL A 135 6.46 5.88 -4.77
C VAL A 135 5.65 4.83 -5.51
N VAL A 136 5.36 5.07 -6.78
CA VAL A 136 4.79 4.04 -7.66
C VAL A 136 5.92 3.13 -8.14
N ILE A 137 5.98 1.92 -7.61
CA ILE A 137 7.07 0.97 -7.88
C ILE A 137 6.75 -0.02 -9.00
N GLY A 138 5.51 -0.11 -9.40
CA GLY A 138 5.06 -0.99 -10.48
C GLY A 138 3.83 -0.43 -11.14
N GLU A 139 2.64 -0.94 -10.77
CA GLU A 139 1.39 -0.40 -11.27
C GLU A 139 0.55 0.24 -10.18
N GLY A 140 0.00 1.41 -10.49
CA GLY A 140 -0.93 2.14 -9.64
C GLY A 140 -2.31 2.13 -10.26
N GLY A 141 -3.14 1.13 -9.94
CA GLY A 141 -4.45 0.94 -10.52
C GLY A 141 -5.58 1.53 -9.67
N SER A 142 -6.35 2.44 -10.27
CA SER A 142 -7.66 2.89 -9.80
C SER A 142 -7.69 3.34 -8.33
N GLY A 143 -8.82 3.15 -7.65
CA GLY A 143 -9.03 3.51 -6.24
C GLY A 143 -8.09 2.78 -5.28
N GLY A 144 -7.65 1.58 -5.63
CA GLY A 144 -6.68 0.84 -4.83
C GLY A 144 -5.35 1.57 -4.68
N ALA A 145 -4.85 2.15 -5.76
CA ALA A 145 -3.65 2.98 -5.74
C ALA A 145 -3.89 4.31 -5.01
N LEU A 146 -5.04 4.94 -5.24
CA LEU A 146 -5.38 6.22 -4.61
C LEU A 146 -5.41 6.11 -3.09
N ALA A 147 -5.85 5.01 -2.54
CA ALA A 147 -5.90 4.78 -1.09
C ALA A 147 -4.53 4.83 -0.39
N LEU A 148 -3.45 4.74 -1.17
CA LEU A 148 -2.07 4.94 -0.71
C LEU A 148 -1.38 6.12 -1.41
N GLY A 149 -2.07 6.84 -2.29
CA GLY A 149 -1.48 7.80 -3.21
C GLY A 149 -1.76 9.27 -2.94
N VAL A 150 -2.52 9.61 -1.90
CA VAL A 150 -2.74 11.01 -1.50
C VAL A 150 -1.57 11.44 -0.62
N VAL A 151 -0.53 11.93 -1.26
CA VAL A 151 0.78 12.15 -0.66
C VAL A 151 1.25 13.58 -0.89
N ASP A 152 2.20 14.04 -0.07
CA ASP A 152 2.80 15.36 -0.21
C ASP A 152 3.79 15.39 -1.39
N HIS A 153 4.45 14.27 -1.63
CA HIS A 153 5.41 14.13 -2.72
C HIS A 153 5.28 12.76 -3.38
N LEU A 154 4.98 12.75 -4.67
CA LEU A 154 4.83 11.53 -5.45
C LEU A 154 6.01 11.30 -6.38
N MET A 155 6.61 10.14 -6.29
CA MET A 155 7.63 9.67 -7.22
C MET A 155 7.12 8.47 -8.00
N MET A 156 7.65 8.27 -9.19
CA MET A 156 7.37 7.10 -10.01
C MET A 156 8.67 6.52 -10.53
N LEU A 157 8.82 5.21 -10.42
CA LEU A 157 9.95 4.54 -11.05
C LEU A 157 9.79 4.54 -12.57
N GLN A 158 10.91 4.49 -13.27
CA GLN A 158 10.90 4.34 -14.73
C GLN A 158 10.09 3.10 -15.12
N HIS A 159 9.25 3.24 -16.12
CA HIS A 159 8.32 2.22 -16.62
C HIS A 159 7.17 1.85 -15.69
N SER A 160 7.04 2.47 -14.51
CA SER A 160 5.84 2.33 -13.71
C SER A 160 4.65 3.03 -14.37
N ILE A 161 3.45 2.62 -14.01
CA ILE A 161 2.20 3.18 -14.54
C ILE A 161 1.28 3.60 -13.40
N TYR A 162 0.51 4.66 -13.64
CA TYR A 162 -0.51 5.12 -12.70
C TYR A 162 -1.75 5.50 -13.50
N SER A 163 -2.84 4.78 -13.33
CA SER A 163 -4.02 4.93 -14.18
C SER A 163 -5.31 4.60 -13.44
N VAL A 164 -6.37 5.33 -13.74
CA VAL A 164 -7.73 5.04 -13.22
C VAL A 164 -8.36 3.86 -13.93
N ILE A 165 -8.06 3.69 -15.22
CA ILE A 165 -8.53 2.57 -16.04
C ILE A 165 -7.33 1.84 -16.63
N SER A 166 -7.52 0.57 -17.00
CA SER A 166 -6.47 -0.21 -17.63
C SER A 166 -5.97 0.50 -18.88
N PRO A 167 -4.66 0.69 -19.04
CA PRO A 167 -4.12 1.11 -20.32
C PRO A 167 -4.37 0.00 -21.34
N GLU A 168 -5.01 0.33 -22.44
CA GLU A 168 -5.19 -0.58 -23.57
C GLU A 168 -3.87 -0.80 -24.33
#